data_c96df587ae032897185f72fd6885c5b7
#
_entry.id   c96df587ae032897185f72fd6885c5b7
#
_cell.length_a   1.000
_cell.length_b   1.000
_cell.length_c   1.000
_cell.angle_alpha   90.00
_cell.angle_beta   90.00
_cell.angle_gamma   90.00
#
_symmetry.space_group_name_H-M   'P 1'
#
loop_
_entity.id
_entity.type
_entity.pdbx_description
1 polymer ?
#
loop_
_entity_poly.entity_id
_entity_poly.type
_entity_poly.pdbx_seq_one_letter_code
_entity_poly.pdbx_strand_id
1 'polypeptide(L)'
;QALSRRFQKIDINEPDIDDSIAILKGIKPLYEQHHNVKYHDESIKSAVELSQKFISDRFLPDKAIDLMDETGALLNVNRKDNKKITVNQIDIEKTISKITKIPEKSISKDESKSLKNIERDLKRVIFGQDKAIVSLGNAIKLSRAGLRDDNKTIGSFLFAGPTGVGKTEIARQLASI
;
A
#
# COMPACT_ATOMS: atom_id res chain seq x y z
N GLN A 1 12.26 23.17 36.16
CA GLN A 1 11.64 22.29 37.19
C GLN A 1 10.25 22.78 37.67
N ALA A 2 9.93 24.08 37.71
CA ALA A 2 8.62 24.57 38.17
C ALA A 2 7.49 24.34 37.17
N LEU A 3 7.77 24.25 35.84
CA LEU A 3 6.78 24.05 34.81
C LEU A 3 6.36 22.54 34.69
N SER A 4 7.29 21.62 34.84
CA SER A 4 7.00 20.18 34.69
C SER A 4 5.99 19.64 35.71
N ARG A 5 5.81 20.32 36.86
CA ARG A 5 4.78 19.97 37.84
C ARG A 5 3.36 20.42 37.50
N ARG A 6 3.23 21.30 36.51
CA ARG A 6 1.93 21.86 36.08
C ARG A 6 1.40 21.29 34.78
N PHE A 7 2.18 20.46 34.11
CA PHE A 7 1.79 19.76 32.89
C PHE A 7 1.60 18.29 33.17
N GLN A 8 0.44 17.78 32.81
CA GLN A 8 0.17 16.35 32.78
C GLN A 8 0.36 15.85 31.35
N LYS A 9 1.16 14.80 31.16
CA LYS A 9 1.31 14.14 29.88
C LYS A 9 0.03 13.36 29.55
N ILE A 10 -0.56 13.65 28.41
CA ILE A 10 -1.67 12.89 27.86
C ILE A 10 -1.15 12.26 26.57
N ASP A 11 -1.10 10.95 26.54
CA ASP A 11 -0.71 10.20 25.36
C ASP A 11 -1.92 10.08 24.41
N ILE A 12 -1.74 10.50 23.15
CA ILE A 12 -2.72 10.37 22.08
C ILE A 12 -2.17 9.30 21.14
N ASN A 13 -2.89 8.21 21.00
CA ASN A 13 -2.50 7.10 20.13
C ASN A 13 -3.05 7.31 18.71
N GLU A 14 -2.38 6.70 17.74
CA GLU A 14 -2.88 6.60 16.36
C GLU A 14 -4.21 5.83 16.36
N PRO A 15 -5.26 6.32 15.68
CA PRO A 15 -6.52 5.60 15.55
C PRO A 15 -6.33 4.32 14.72
N ASP A 16 -7.16 3.34 14.97
CA ASP A 16 -7.19 2.12 14.18
C ASP A 16 -7.83 2.35 12.78
N ILE A 17 -7.87 1.29 11.97
CA ILE A 17 -8.40 1.35 10.61
C ILE A 17 -9.89 1.72 10.62
N ASP A 18 -10.68 1.13 11.51
CA ASP A 18 -12.13 1.33 11.55
C ASP A 18 -12.47 2.75 12.04
N ASP A 19 -11.78 3.23 13.06
CA ASP A 19 -11.88 4.61 13.54
C ASP A 19 -11.47 5.61 12.45
N SER A 20 -10.39 5.33 11.73
CA SER A 20 -9.93 6.17 10.62
C SER A 20 -10.94 6.22 9.47
N ILE A 21 -11.59 5.11 9.14
CA ILE A 21 -12.67 5.09 8.14
C ILE A 21 -13.85 5.93 8.62
N ALA A 22 -14.22 5.85 9.91
CA ALA A 22 -15.28 6.67 10.48
C ALA A 22 -14.96 8.17 10.43
N ILE A 23 -13.71 8.54 10.76
CA ILE A 23 -13.22 9.92 10.66
C ILE A 23 -13.32 10.43 9.21
N LEU A 24 -12.79 9.67 8.24
CA LEU A 24 -12.83 10.06 6.83
C LEU A 24 -14.26 10.19 6.30
N LYS A 25 -15.17 9.31 6.72
CA LYS A 25 -16.61 9.44 6.40
C LYS A 25 -17.22 10.71 6.97
N GLY A 26 -16.80 11.13 8.16
CA GLY A 26 -17.25 12.37 8.79
C GLY A 26 -16.82 13.62 8.04
N ILE A 27 -15.60 13.65 7.53
CA ILE A 27 -15.04 14.79 6.79
C ILE A 27 -15.33 14.74 5.28
N LYS A 28 -15.77 13.60 4.75
CA LYS A 28 -16.12 13.38 3.33
C LYS A 28 -16.92 14.54 2.70
N PRO A 29 -17.99 15.06 3.32
CA PRO A 29 -18.78 16.13 2.68
C PRO A 29 -17.99 17.42 2.41
N LEU A 30 -17.00 17.73 3.25
CA LEU A 30 -16.14 18.91 3.08
C LEU A 30 -15.26 18.76 1.83
N TYR A 31 -14.63 17.59 1.66
CA TYR A 31 -13.78 17.30 0.50
C TYR A 31 -14.59 17.14 -0.79
N GLU A 32 -15.79 16.55 -0.72
CA GLU A 32 -16.73 16.49 -1.85
C GLU A 32 -17.11 17.87 -2.36
N GLN A 33 -17.34 18.82 -1.46
CA GLN A 33 -17.65 20.20 -1.80
C GLN A 33 -16.42 20.92 -2.36
N HIS A 34 -15.25 20.73 -1.72
CA HIS A 34 -14.00 21.42 -2.10
C HIS A 34 -13.55 21.04 -3.51
N HIS A 35 -13.51 19.75 -3.81
CA HIS A 35 -13.06 19.24 -5.12
C HIS A 35 -14.19 19.08 -6.14
N ASN A 36 -15.44 19.31 -5.74
CA ASN A 36 -16.62 19.10 -6.58
C ASN A 36 -16.69 17.67 -7.15
N VAL A 37 -16.38 16.68 -6.32
CA VAL A 37 -16.44 15.24 -6.61
C VAL A 37 -17.40 14.55 -5.65
N LYS A 38 -17.64 13.25 -5.83
CA LYS A 38 -18.39 12.41 -4.88
C LYS A 38 -17.55 11.16 -4.57
N TYR A 39 -17.27 10.91 -3.30
CA TYR A 39 -16.53 9.71 -2.90
C TYR A 39 -17.47 8.54 -2.67
N HIS A 40 -17.17 7.39 -3.26
CA HIS A 40 -17.82 6.13 -2.93
C HIS A 40 -17.31 5.62 -1.58
N ASP A 41 -18.12 4.92 -0.80
CA ASP A 41 -17.70 4.44 0.52
C ASP A 41 -16.55 3.44 0.45
N GLU A 42 -16.50 2.63 -0.62
CA GLU A 42 -15.38 1.72 -0.91
C GLU A 42 -14.09 2.47 -1.20
N SER A 43 -14.14 3.66 -1.84
CA SER A 43 -12.95 4.46 -2.07
C SER A 43 -12.36 5.01 -0.77
N ILE A 44 -13.19 5.36 0.21
CA ILE A 44 -12.74 5.80 1.53
C ILE A 44 -12.05 4.67 2.27
N LYS A 45 -12.66 3.49 2.28
CA LYS A 45 -12.05 2.29 2.87
C LYS A 45 -10.70 1.99 2.23
N SER A 46 -10.64 1.99 0.90
CA SER A 46 -9.39 1.78 0.17
C SER A 46 -8.34 2.84 0.45
N ALA A 47 -8.73 4.11 0.66
CA ALA A 47 -7.79 5.17 1.02
C ALA A 47 -7.11 4.89 2.36
N VAL A 48 -7.85 4.42 3.37
CA VAL A 48 -7.28 4.06 4.67
C VAL A 48 -6.38 2.83 4.56
N GLU A 49 -6.87 1.73 3.98
CA GLU A 49 -6.14 0.47 3.87
C GLU A 49 -4.85 0.62 3.04
N LEU A 50 -4.93 1.29 1.88
CA LEU A 50 -3.78 1.47 1.01
C LEU A 50 -2.76 2.45 1.59
N SER A 51 -3.21 3.54 2.24
CA SER A 51 -2.29 4.46 2.91
C SER A 51 -1.57 3.79 4.07
N GLN A 52 -2.26 2.97 4.85
CA GLN A 52 -1.65 2.17 5.92
C GLN A 52 -0.57 1.23 5.38
N LYS A 53 -0.83 0.57 4.27
CA LYS A 53 0.04 -0.43 3.68
C LYS A 53 1.26 0.14 2.97
N PHE A 54 1.10 1.27 2.27
CA PHE A 54 2.12 1.79 1.35
C PHE A 54 2.76 3.10 1.78
N ILE A 55 2.17 3.83 2.76
CA ILE A 55 2.71 5.09 3.29
C ILE A 55 3.15 4.87 4.73
N SER A 56 4.47 4.80 4.97
CA SER A 56 5.06 4.51 6.28
C SER A 56 5.64 5.72 7.00
N ASP A 57 5.76 6.86 6.35
CA ASP A 57 6.35 8.08 6.89
C ASP A 57 5.35 8.97 7.66
N ARG A 58 4.07 8.61 7.68
CA ARG A 58 2.98 9.34 8.35
C ARG A 58 2.04 8.39 9.09
N PHE A 59 1.24 8.95 9.99
CA PHE A 59 0.26 8.21 10.81
C PHE A 59 -1.16 8.36 10.27
N LEU A 60 -2.04 7.44 10.63
CA LEU A 60 -3.47 7.60 10.44
C LEU A 60 -4.03 8.64 11.44
N PRO A 61 -5.05 9.41 11.09
CA PRO A 61 -5.79 9.40 9.81
C PRO A 61 -5.15 10.27 8.73
N ASP A 62 -4.12 11.08 9.02
CA ASP A 62 -3.58 12.11 8.14
C ASP A 62 -3.18 11.58 6.76
N LYS A 63 -2.42 10.47 6.71
CA LYS A 63 -2.01 9.87 5.43
C LYS A 63 -3.17 9.42 4.55
N ALA A 64 -4.29 9.02 5.13
CA ALA A 64 -5.48 8.65 4.39
C ALA A 64 -6.27 9.87 3.93
N ILE A 65 -6.29 10.93 4.73
CA ILE A 65 -6.87 12.22 4.38
C ILE A 65 -6.11 12.83 3.20
N ASP A 66 -4.78 12.86 3.26
CA ASP A 66 -3.94 13.37 2.18
C ASP A 66 -4.18 12.59 0.86
N LEU A 67 -4.28 11.26 0.94
CA LEU A 67 -4.56 10.43 -0.25
C LEU A 67 -5.94 10.71 -0.84
N MET A 68 -6.94 10.93 0.01
CA MET A 68 -8.30 11.30 -0.41
C MET A 68 -8.29 12.70 -1.08
N ASP A 69 -7.63 13.67 -0.46
CA ASP A 69 -7.49 15.04 -0.95
C ASP A 69 -6.80 15.08 -2.32
N GLU A 70 -5.64 14.46 -2.44
CA GLU A 70 -4.88 14.37 -3.70
C GLU A 70 -5.68 13.70 -4.82
N THR A 71 -6.42 12.63 -4.51
CA THR A 71 -7.27 11.95 -5.49
C THR A 71 -8.39 12.87 -5.99
N GLY A 72 -9.03 13.60 -5.08
CA GLY A 72 -10.05 14.59 -5.44
C GLY A 72 -9.50 15.71 -6.32
N ALA A 73 -8.33 16.24 -5.96
CA ALA A 73 -7.63 17.28 -6.71
C ALA A 73 -7.26 16.80 -8.12
N LEU A 74 -6.66 15.62 -8.26
CA LEU A 74 -6.26 15.04 -9.55
C LEU A 74 -7.46 14.84 -10.49
N LEU A 75 -8.58 14.36 -9.98
CA LEU A 75 -9.79 14.16 -10.77
C LEU A 75 -10.42 15.48 -11.17
N ASN A 76 -10.38 16.49 -10.30
CA ASN A 76 -10.90 17.81 -10.61
C ASN A 76 -10.06 18.50 -11.70
N VAL A 77 -8.73 18.43 -11.64
CA VAL A 77 -7.81 19.01 -12.65
C VAL A 77 -7.99 18.33 -14.01
N ASN A 78 -8.17 17.02 -14.04
CA ASN A 78 -8.33 16.26 -15.29
C ASN A 78 -9.74 16.34 -15.87
N ARG A 79 -10.60 17.14 -15.30
CA ARG A 79 -12.01 17.28 -15.65
C ARG A 79 -12.18 18.07 -16.94
N LYS A 80 -12.92 17.49 -17.88
CA LYS A 80 -13.29 18.16 -19.16
C LYS A 80 -14.68 18.82 -19.10
N ASP A 81 -15.55 18.34 -18.21
CA ASP A 81 -16.95 18.78 -18.11
C ASP A 81 -17.30 19.18 -16.68
N ASN A 82 -18.31 20.04 -16.50
CA ASN A 82 -18.80 20.51 -15.19
C ASN A 82 -19.63 19.47 -14.40
N LYS A 83 -19.66 18.19 -14.79
CA LYS A 83 -20.38 17.12 -14.07
C LYS A 83 -19.59 16.66 -12.86
N LYS A 84 -20.28 16.38 -11.73
CA LYS A 84 -19.64 15.77 -10.56
C LYS A 84 -19.08 14.40 -10.93
N ILE A 85 -17.80 14.19 -10.65
CA ILE A 85 -17.11 12.93 -10.88
C ILE A 85 -17.21 12.10 -9.60
N THR A 86 -17.47 10.80 -9.73
CA THR A 86 -17.46 9.86 -8.61
C THR A 86 -16.07 9.26 -8.49
N VAL A 87 -15.48 9.36 -7.31
CA VAL A 87 -14.18 8.75 -6.94
C VAL A 87 -14.43 7.30 -6.56
N ASN A 88 -13.84 6.39 -7.29
CA ASN A 88 -13.90 4.95 -7.05
C ASN A 88 -12.57 4.44 -6.46
N GLN A 89 -12.56 3.18 -6.02
CA GLN A 89 -11.37 2.50 -5.54
C GLN A 89 -10.19 2.59 -6.52
N ILE A 90 -10.43 2.39 -7.82
CA ILE A 90 -9.41 2.43 -8.87
C ILE A 90 -8.70 3.81 -8.93
N ASP A 91 -9.42 4.88 -8.63
CA ASP A 91 -8.84 6.23 -8.64
C ASP A 91 -7.88 6.43 -7.47
N ILE A 92 -8.22 5.88 -6.29
CA ILE A 92 -7.33 5.84 -5.12
C ILE A 92 -6.08 5.00 -5.42
N GLU A 93 -6.23 3.82 -6.03
CA GLU A 93 -5.11 2.95 -6.43
C GLU A 93 -4.15 3.65 -7.41
N LYS A 94 -4.68 4.39 -8.38
CA LYS A 94 -3.87 5.19 -9.30
C LYS A 94 -3.13 6.32 -8.61
N THR A 95 -3.78 7.00 -7.68
CA THR A 95 -3.17 8.11 -6.95
C THR A 95 -2.03 7.61 -6.06
N ILE A 96 -2.25 6.55 -5.29
CA ILE A 96 -1.20 5.99 -4.44
C ILE A 96 -0.04 5.43 -5.26
N SER A 97 -0.31 4.84 -6.44
CA SER A 97 0.74 4.40 -7.37
C SER A 97 1.65 5.56 -7.78
N LYS A 98 1.09 6.74 -8.06
CA LYS A 98 1.87 7.94 -8.39
C LYS A 98 2.69 8.45 -7.22
N ILE A 99 2.10 8.50 -6.02
CA ILE A 99 2.77 9.00 -4.81
C ILE A 99 3.94 8.07 -4.42
N THR A 100 3.67 6.77 -4.36
CA THR A 100 4.66 5.77 -3.89
C THR A 100 5.58 5.26 -4.99
N LYS A 101 5.30 5.57 -6.26
CA LYS A 101 6.00 5.04 -7.45
C LYS A 101 5.91 3.51 -7.57
N ILE A 102 4.92 2.89 -6.94
CA ILE A 102 4.63 1.45 -7.03
C ILE A 102 3.70 1.23 -8.24
N PRO A 103 3.95 0.26 -9.12
CA PRO A 103 3.07 -0.01 -10.26
C PRO A 103 1.63 -0.34 -9.83
N GLU A 104 0.63 0.19 -10.52
CA GLU A 104 -0.80 -0.03 -10.24
C GLU A 104 -1.16 -1.54 -10.14
N LYS A 105 -0.55 -2.36 -10.99
CA LYS A 105 -0.74 -3.82 -10.98
C LYS A 105 -0.33 -4.49 -9.68
N SER A 106 0.58 -3.90 -8.92
CA SER A 106 1.04 -4.43 -7.64
C SER A 106 0.15 -3.97 -6.48
N ILE A 107 -0.58 -2.88 -6.64
CA ILE A 107 -1.51 -2.36 -5.65
C ILE A 107 -2.84 -3.12 -5.69
N SER A 108 -3.36 -3.40 -6.89
CA SER A 108 -4.67 -4.05 -7.11
C SER A 108 -4.63 -5.58 -7.08
N LYS A 109 -3.44 -6.20 -7.06
CA LYS A 109 -3.32 -7.66 -7.02
C LYS A 109 -3.78 -8.22 -5.67
N ASP A 110 -4.66 -9.22 -5.77
CA ASP A 110 -4.97 -10.15 -4.69
C ASP A 110 -3.67 -10.89 -4.30
N GLU A 111 -3.05 -10.49 -3.18
CA GLU A 111 -1.77 -11.03 -2.68
C GLU A 111 -1.80 -12.55 -2.58
N SER A 112 -2.94 -13.12 -2.19
CA SER A 112 -3.13 -14.56 -2.09
C SER A 112 -2.92 -15.28 -3.42
N LYS A 113 -3.35 -14.67 -4.53
CA LYS A 113 -3.16 -15.26 -5.88
C LYS A 113 -1.72 -15.11 -6.35
N SER A 114 -1.09 -13.97 -6.09
CA SER A 114 0.33 -13.75 -6.43
C SER A 114 1.22 -14.73 -5.67
N LEU A 115 1.01 -14.91 -4.38
CA LEU A 115 1.79 -15.85 -3.55
C LEU A 115 1.66 -17.32 -3.99
N LYS A 116 0.46 -17.74 -4.42
CA LYS A 116 0.27 -19.10 -4.95
C LYS A 116 1.06 -19.36 -6.23
N ASN A 117 1.21 -18.35 -7.05
CA ASN A 117 1.81 -18.49 -8.39
C ASN A 117 3.29 -18.08 -8.44
N ILE A 118 3.86 -17.52 -7.37
CA ILE A 118 5.23 -16.96 -7.34
C ILE A 118 6.30 -17.92 -7.92
N GLU A 119 6.26 -19.18 -7.55
CA GLU A 119 7.21 -20.18 -8.05
C GLU A 119 7.06 -20.42 -9.54
N ARG A 120 5.80 -20.53 -10.00
CA ARG A 120 5.49 -20.74 -11.43
C ARG A 120 5.93 -19.55 -12.27
N ASP A 121 5.69 -18.35 -11.79
CA ASP A 121 5.97 -17.13 -12.53
C ASP A 121 7.48 -16.86 -12.57
N LEU A 122 8.21 -17.13 -11.50
CA LEU A 122 9.69 -17.10 -11.49
C LEU A 122 10.30 -18.15 -12.42
N LYS A 123 9.79 -19.39 -12.43
CA LYS A 123 10.29 -20.48 -13.31
C LYS A 123 10.06 -20.21 -14.80
N ARG A 124 9.12 -19.36 -15.18
CA ARG A 124 8.90 -18.97 -16.58
C ARG A 124 10.03 -18.14 -17.16
N VAL A 125 10.74 -17.39 -16.33
CA VAL A 125 11.76 -16.43 -16.75
C VAL A 125 13.17 -16.88 -16.36
N ILE A 126 13.28 -17.64 -15.27
CA ILE A 126 14.56 -18.06 -14.71
C ILE A 126 14.72 -19.56 -14.87
N PHE A 127 15.71 -19.97 -15.65
CA PHE A 127 16.01 -21.35 -15.95
C PHE A 127 17.17 -21.91 -15.12
N GLY A 128 17.08 -23.16 -14.74
CA GLY A 128 18.17 -23.89 -14.06
C GLY A 128 18.37 -23.52 -12.58
N GLN A 129 17.43 -22.76 -11.95
CA GLN A 129 17.51 -22.34 -10.54
C GLN A 129 16.30 -22.83 -9.72
N ASP A 130 15.75 -23.99 -10.06
CA ASP A 130 14.51 -24.51 -9.43
C ASP A 130 14.61 -24.61 -7.91
N LYS A 131 15.72 -25.09 -7.37
CA LYS A 131 15.94 -25.23 -5.92
C LYS A 131 15.91 -23.88 -5.21
N ALA A 132 16.57 -22.87 -5.78
CA ALA A 132 16.59 -21.52 -5.23
C ALA A 132 15.20 -20.88 -5.28
N ILE A 133 14.46 -21.05 -6.39
CA ILE A 133 13.10 -20.51 -6.57
C ILE A 133 12.14 -21.13 -5.57
N VAL A 134 12.16 -22.45 -5.37
CA VAL A 134 11.31 -23.14 -4.39
C VAL A 134 11.63 -22.69 -2.97
N SER A 135 12.91 -22.62 -2.60
CA SER A 135 13.32 -22.18 -1.27
C SER A 135 12.87 -20.74 -1.00
N LEU A 136 13.05 -19.84 -1.97
CA LEU A 136 12.61 -18.45 -1.89
C LEU A 136 11.08 -18.34 -1.78
N GLY A 137 10.35 -19.06 -2.63
CA GLY A 137 8.90 -19.08 -2.63
C GLY A 137 8.31 -19.57 -1.30
N ASN A 138 8.88 -20.62 -0.73
CA ASN A 138 8.47 -21.13 0.58
C ASN A 138 8.76 -20.13 1.71
N ALA A 139 9.92 -19.46 1.70
CA ALA A 139 10.25 -18.45 2.70
C ALA A 139 9.29 -17.25 2.66
N ILE A 140 8.92 -16.80 1.46
CA ILE A 140 7.96 -15.69 1.28
C ILE A 140 6.55 -16.12 1.71
N LYS A 141 6.09 -17.31 1.29
CA LYS A 141 4.78 -17.85 1.71
C LYS A 141 4.67 -17.99 3.22
N LEU A 142 5.73 -18.49 3.87
CA LEU A 142 5.78 -18.63 5.34
C LEU A 142 5.73 -17.28 6.05
N SER A 143 6.46 -16.29 5.54
CA SER A 143 6.46 -14.94 6.10
C SER A 143 5.08 -14.26 5.98
N ARG A 144 4.36 -14.49 4.89
CA ARG A 144 3.02 -13.92 4.62
C ARG A 144 1.87 -14.72 5.22
N ALA A 145 2.12 -15.91 5.75
CA ALA A 145 1.09 -16.75 6.39
C ALA A 145 0.63 -16.23 7.78
N GLY A 146 0.97 -15.01 8.16
CA GLY A 146 0.54 -14.39 9.42
C GLY A 146 1.27 -14.90 10.68
N LEU A 147 2.36 -15.64 10.51
CA LEU A 147 3.17 -16.14 11.62
C LEU A 147 4.24 -15.15 12.12
N ARG A 148 4.26 -13.95 11.55
CA ARG A 148 5.20 -12.87 11.90
C ARG A 148 4.46 -11.56 12.15
N ASP A 149 5.07 -10.69 12.95
CA ASP A 149 4.62 -9.31 13.15
C ASP A 149 4.62 -8.54 11.83
N ASP A 150 3.56 -7.83 11.52
CA ASP A 150 3.39 -7.06 10.28
C ASP A 150 4.47 -5.98 10.08
N ASN A 151 5.10 -5.52 11.15
CA ASN A 151 6.17 -4.52 11.14
C ASN A 151 7.57 -5.09 10.83
N LYS A 152 7.71 -6.41 10.62
CA LYS A 152 9.01 -7.02 10.32
C LYS A 152 9.18 -7.27 8.83
N THR A 153 10.42 -7.11 8.34
CA THR A 153 10.77 -7.43 6.96
C THR A 153 10.44 -8.88 6.61
N ILE A 154 9.94 -9.12 5.39
CA ILE A 154 9.61 -10.47 4.88
C ILE A 154 10.76 -11.45 5.06
N GLY A 155 11.99 -10.99 4.84
CA GLY A 155 13.21 -11.77 5.00
C GLY A 155 14.41 -11.02 4.43
N SER A 156 15.61 -11.47 4.83
CA SER A 156 16.87 -11.04 4.21
C SER A 156 17.43 -12.23 3.44
N PHE A 157 17.64 -12.07 2.14
CA PHE A 157 18.07 -13.14 1.25
C PHE A 157 19.44 -12.80 0.64
N LEU A 158 20.39 -13.70 0.79
CA LEU A 158 21.71 -13.59 0.16
C LEU A 158 21.79 -14.58 -1.02
N PHE A 159 21.89 -14.04 -2.24
CA PHE A 159 22.13 -14.83 -3.44
C PHE A 159 23.61 -14.98 -3.71
N ALA A 160 24.18 -16.14 -3.42
CA ALA A 160 25.58 -16.47 -3.66
C ALA A 160 25.72 -17.42 -4.85
N GLY A 161 26.76 -17.23 -5.68
CA GLY A 161 27.05 -18.09 -6.82
C GLY A 161 27.91 -17.38 -7.88
N PRO A 162 28.36 -18.10 -8.94
CA PRO A 162 29.16 -17.55 -10.03
C PRO A 162 28.46 -16.40 -10.77
N THR A 163 29.24 -15.64 -11.53
CA THR A 163 28.67 -14.58 -12.40
C THR A 163 27.83 -15.20 -13.52
N GLY A 164 26.72 -14.55 -13.89
CA GLY A 164 25.88 -14.99 -15.03
C GLY A 164 24.79 -16.02 -14.71
N VAL A 165 24.70 -16.54 -13.47
CA VAL A 165 23.72 -17.60 -13.10
C VAL A 165 22.32 -17.06 -12.76
N GLY A 166 22.03 -15.80 -12.98
CA GLY A 166 20.67 -15.23 -12.80
C GLY A 166 20.36 -14.62 -11.43
N LYS A 167 21.36 -14.39 -10.55
CA LYS A 167 21.14 -13.81 -9.20
C LYS A 167 20.36 -12.49 -9.21
N THR A 168 20.81 -11.55 -10.03
CA THR A 168 20.18 -10.23 -10.17
C THR A 168 18.80 -10.34 -10.83
N GLU A 169 18.64 -11.29 -11.75
CA GLU A 169 17.36 -11.51 -12.42
C GLU A 169 16.29 -12.07 -11.47
N ILE A 170 16.66 -12.98 -10.57
CA ILE A 170 15.77 -13.47 -9.50
C ILE A 170 15.26 -12.29 -8.65
N ALA A 171 16.15 -11.39 -8.22
CA ALA A 171 15.78 -10.24 -7.41
C ALA A 171 14.84 -9.28 -8.18
N ARG A 172 15.15 -9.00 -9.46
CA ARG A 172 14.35 -8.14 -10.33
C ARG A 172 12.96 -8.71 -10.57
N GLN A 173 12.88 -9.99 -10.90
CA GLN A 173 11.60 -10.66 -11.14
C GLN A 173 10.76 -10.76 -9.87
N LEU A 174 11.40 -11.02 -8.72
CA LEU A 174 10.72 -11.02 -7.43
C LEU A 174 10.09 -9.66 -7.09
N ALA A 175 10.78 -8.56 -7.41
CA ALA A 175 10.28 -7.21 -7.18
C ALA A 175 9.12 -6.82 -8.11
N SER A 176 8.91 -7.52 -9.23
CA SER A 176 7.85 -7.26 -10.21
C SER A 176 6.59 -8.12 -10.02
N ILE A 177 6.66 -9.15 -9.18
CA ILE A 177 5.54 -10.03 -8.84
C ILE A 177 4.73 -9.49 -7.67
#